data_4c0313ab01817f4efbf0ee0d9e7c4d71
#
_entry.id   4c0313ab01817f4efbf0ee0d9e7c4d71
#
_cell.length_a   1.000
_cell.length_b   1.000
_cell.length_c   1.000
_cell.angle_alpha   90.00
_cell.angle_beta   90.00
_cell.angle_gamma   90.00
#
_symmetry.space_group_name_H-M   'P 1'
#
loop_
_entity.id
_entity.type
_entity.pdbx_description
1 polymer ?
#
loop_
_entity_poly.entity_id
_entity_poly.type
_entity_poly.pdbx_seq_one_letter_code
_entity_poly.pdbx_strand_id
1 'polypeptide(L)'
;MELKELTSRICDLFGCVSVDTLPDKIMFALFSQNSTLYFEKYKELCPDLTVDWLQRVYQFYHADRKEKKQDYTPVSLAKLVSFLSYMPSEKLVYDCCCGSGALTIQKWCTNPDLKFVCEELDERVIPILLFNLCIRNIEATVINKDILSGNIIHSYNTIKGTVYASVQRPMFPETELMKADVGVSNPPFNLRVSVSETILKDLPQKYTCNFAFVAHCLQRSDRCALILHRGVLTSKEEKECRKFLIEKGWLQAAISLPEKMFESTSVATCILVLDKRKKSKDVMLINAEEMKSVEVREQRGEGDASHYNRIYKKEFNTFSDEQIAAICELTIKEQDSFSKRISQEELEQHGYNLIIGPYLPIEFEGTVHRDFNAIISDINRIIRERNVIKVTVNKVWAEKLGLTEVIRDCEASNEIVKAMNESLASFKNYEVKEKIIENKYIQSSNSKVFVIENTDKEILSSIMPFFMNMYKQHLYYLNNEENRLLAELRDSMLPLLMNGDLMLKDSDE
;
A
#
# COMPACT_ATOMS: atom_id res chain seq x y z
N MET A 1 10.66 -16.01 21.31
CA MET A 1 9.64 -17.06 21.06
C MET A 1 9.14 -16.87 19.63
N GLU A 2 9.12 -17.94 18.85
CA GLU A 2 8.56 -17.89 17.49
C GLU A 2 7.05 -17.70 17.54
N LEU A 3 6.46 -17.02 16.53
CA LEU A 3 5.03 -16.70 16.51
C LEU A 3 4.14 -17.96 16.55
N LYS A 4 4.60 -19.05 15.93
CA LYS A 4 3.90 -20.35 15.96
C LYS A 4 3.82 -20.93 17.38
N GLU A 5 4.92 -20.87 18.14
CA GLU A 5 4.98 -21.35 19.52
C GLU A 5 4.09 -20.47 20.42
N LEU A 6 4.18 -19.13 20.25
CA LEU A 6 3.32 -18.19 20.99
C LEU A 6 1.84 -18.47 20.73
N THR A 7 1.48 -18.73 19.45
CA THR A 7 0.09 -19.07 19.08
C THR A 7 -0.39 -20.31 19.79
N SER A 8 0.43 -21.38 19.81
CA SER A 8 0.06 -22.63 20.52
C SER A 8 -0.20 -22.35 22.00
N ARG A 9 0.70 -21.64 22.65
CA ARG A 9 0.56 -21.31 24.09
C ARG A 9 -0.66 -20.44 24.38
N ILE A 10 -0.99 -19.49 23.51
CA ILE A 10 -2.20 -18.67 23.64
C ILE A 10 -3.44 -19.54 23.46
N CYS A 11 -3.47 -20.43 22.45
CA CYS A 11 -4.56 -21.37 22.27
C CYS A 11 -4.73 -22.28 23.48
N ASP A 12 -3.65 -22.81 24.05
CA ASP A 12 -3.68 -23.63 25.25
C ASP A 12 -4.25 -22.84 26.46
N LEU A 13 -3.83 -21.58 26.62
CA LEU A 13 -4.32 -20.71 27.70
C LEU A 13 -5.84 -20.53 27.66
N PHE A 14 -6.40 -20.32 26.46
CA PHE A 14 -7.84 -20.13 26.28
C PHE A 14 -8.62 -21.43 26.05
N GLY A 15 -7.95 -22.57 25.94
CA GLY A 15 -8.57 -23.87 25.67
C GLY A 15 -9.19 -23.94 24.29
N CYS A 16 -8.54 -23.36 23.27
CA CYS A 16 -8.98 -23.44 21.87
C CYS A 16 -8.09 -24.39 21.05
N VAL A 17 -8.73 -25.13 20.13
CA VAL A 17 -8.05 -26.08 19.25
C VAL A 17 -7.43 -25.37 18.03
N SER A 18 -8.03 -24.25 17.63
CA SER A 18 -7.57 -23.43 16.51
C SER A 18 -7.77 -21.95 16.78
N VAL A 19 -7.04 -21.11 16.05
CA VAL A 19 -7.16 -19.65 16.13
C VAL A 19 -8.57 -19.18 15.69
N ASP A 20 -9.30 -19.97 14.91
CA ASP A 20 -10.69 -19.68 14.50
C ASP A 20 -11.64 -19.51 15.69
N THR A 21 -11.44 -20.31 16.72
CA THR A 21 -12.30 -20.31 17.91
C THR A 21 -11.75 -19.40 19.03
N LEU A 22 -10.58 -18.80 18.82
CA LEU A 22 -9.92 -17.95 19.82
C LEU A 22 -10.78 -16.74 20.24
N PRO A 23 -11.43 -15.98 19.32
CA PRO A 23 -12.30 -14.88 19.73
C PRO A 23 -13.42 -15.30 20.67
N ASP A 24 -14.11 -16.40 20.41
CA ASP A 24 -15.21 -16.90 21.24
C ASP A 24 -14.71 -17.29 22.63
N LYS A 25 -13.54 -17.95 22.68
CA LYS A 25 -12.93 -18.35 23.96
C LYS A 25 -12.45 -17.15 24.78
N ILE A 26 -11.90 -16.12 24.13
CA ILE A 26 -11.55 -14.85 24.77
C ILE A 26 -12.82 -14.18 25.32
N MET A 27 -13.92 -14.12 24.53
CA MET A 27 -15.17 -13.55 25.02
C MET A 27 -15.68 -14.28 26.25
N PHE A 28 -15.67 -15.62 26.23
CA PHE A 28 -16.03 -16.42 27.40
C PHE A 28 -15.14 -16.12 28.61
N ALA A 29 -13.82 -16.02 28.44
CA ALA A 29 -12.87 -15.71 29.50
C ALA A 29 -13.13 -14.33 30.14
N LEU A 30 -13.44 -13.31 29.32
CA LEU A 30 -13.73 -11.94 29.75
C LEU A 30 -14.95 -11.84 30.69
N PHE A 31 -15.98 -12.66 30.48
CA PHE A 31 -17.19 -12.69 31.29
C PHE A 31 -17.15 -13.76 32.38
N SER A 32 -16.06 -14.52 32.51
CA SER A 32 -15.89 -15.52 33.57
C SER A 32 -15.51 -14.87 34.90
N GLN A 33 -15.82 -15.55 36.03
CA GLN A 33 -15.38 -15.15 37.36
C GLN A 33 -13.84 -15.18 37.49
N ASN A 34 -13.16 -15.90 36.63
CA ASN A 34 -11.70 -16.09 36.64
C ASN A 34 -10.99 -15.21 35.58
N SER A 35 -11.61 -14.15 35.09
CA SER A 35 -11.02 -13.28 34.05
C SER A 35 -9.63 -12.79 34.39
N THR A 36 -9.38 -12.41 35.64
CA THR A 36 -8.06 -11.97 36.14
C THR A 36 -6.98 -13.03 35.92
N LEU A 37 -7.29 -14.32 36.15
CA LEU A 37 -6.31 -15.39 35.96
C LEU A 37 -5.86 -15.52 34.49
N TYR A 38 -6.77 -15.27 33.53
CA TYR A 38 -6.40 -15.22 32.10
C TYR A 38 -5.47 -14.06 31.79
N PHE A 39 -5.71 -12.88 32.38
CA PHE A 39 -4.82 -11.72 32.21
C PHE A 39 -3.43 -11.97 32.78
N GLU A 40 -3.32 -12.55 33.99
CA GLU A 40 -2.04 -12.87 34.62
C GLU A 40 -1.24 -13.86 33.77
N LYS A 41 -1.84 -14.99 33.38
CA LYS A 41 -1.20 -16.00 32.57
C LYS A 41 -0.82 -15.47 31.18
N TYR A 42 -1.68 -14.63 30.56
CA TYR A 42 -1.35 -14.00 29.30
C TYR A 42 -0.15 -13.05 29.43
N LYS A 43 -0.07 -12.29 30.51
CA LYS A 43 1.06 -11.38 30.78
C LYS A 43 2.38 -12.12 31.00
N GLU A 44 2.34 -13.36 31.54
CA GLU A 44 3.53 -14.23 31.61
C GLU A 44 4.03 -14.61 30.20
N LEU A 45 3.13 -14.85 29.26
CA LEU A 45 3.46 -15.18 27.86
C LEU A 45 3.87 -13.95 27.06
N CYS A 46 3.20 -12.83 27.28
CA CYS A 46 3.32 -11.58 26.56
C CYS A 46 3.52 -10.41 27.52
N PRO A 47 4.71 -10.26 28.14
CA PRO A 47 4.96 -9.25 29.16
C PRO A 47 4.96 -7.82 28.64
N ASP A 48 5.33 -7.63 27.37
CA ASP A 48 5.28 -6.32 26.72
C ASP A 48 3.86 -5.99 26.24
N LEU A 49 3.15 -5.22 27.04
CA LEU A 49 1.79 -4.77 26.75
C LEU A 49 1.74 -3.56 25.78
N THR A 50 2.88 -3.00 25.36
CA THR A 50 2.92 -1.96 24.33
C THR A 50 2.68 -2.54 22.92
N VAL A 51 2.82 -3.86 22.79
CA VAL A 51 2.60 -4.61 21.54
C VAL A 51 1.25 -5.34 21.60
N ASP A 52 0.50 -5.30 20.51
CA ASP A 52 -0.70 -6.12 20.32
C ASP A 52 -0.30 -7.52 19.80
N TRP A 53 0.00 -8.43 20.73
CA TRP A 53 0.37 -9.81 20.39
C TRP A 53 -0.80 -10.62 19.83
N LEU A 54 -2.03 -10.36 20.30
CA LEU A 54 -3.23 -11.05 19.79
C LEU A 54 -3.50 -10.67 18.31
N GLN A 55 -3.27 -9.41 17.98
CA GLN A 55 -3.30 -8.97 16.57
C GLN A 55 -2.32 -9.78 15.72
N ARG A 56 -1.06 -9.89 16.14
CA ARG A 56 -0.03 -10.62 15.39
C ARG A 56 -0.42 -12.08 15.17
N VAL A 57 -0.93 -12.75 16.20
CA VAL A 57 -1.41 -14.13 16.13
C VAL A 57 -2.61 -14.23 15.19
N TYR A 58 -3.61 -13.38 15.37
CA TYR A 58 -4.84 -13.42 14.58
C TYR A 58 -4.57 -13.10 13.10
N GLN A 59 -3.78 -12.10 12.83
CA GLN A 59 -3.39 -11.70 11.47
C GLN A 59 -2.62 -12.81 10.74
N PHE A 60 -1.73 -13.51 11.42
CA PHE A 60 -0.95 -14.60 10.84
C PHE A 60 -1.84 -15.75 10.34
N TYR A 61 -2.99 -15.98 10.98
CA TYR A 61 -3.90 -17.10 10.67
C TYR A 61 -5.16 -16.68 9.90
N HIS A 62 -5.67 -15.47 10.10
CA HIS A 62 -7.05 -15.10 9.70
C HIS A 62 -7.24 -13.74 9.05
N ALA A 63 -6.21 -13.12 8.50
CA ALA A 63 -6.44 -11.87 7.77
C ALA A 63 -7.37 -12.12 6.57
N ASP A 64 -8.65 -11.75 6.71
CA ASP A 64 -9.61 -11.75 5.60
C ASP A 64 -9.39 -10.53 4.71
N ARG A 65 -8.46 -10.69 3.77
CA ARG A 65 -8.01 -9.65 2.86
C ARG A 65 -8.93 -9.46 1.66
N LYS A 66 -9.71 -10.47 1.29
CA LYS A 66 -10.53 -10.45 0.08
C LYS A 66 -11.84 -9.73 0.30
N GLU A 67 -12.54 -10.01 1.39
CA GLU A 67 -13.88 -9.47 1.65
C GLU A 67 -13.84 -8.21 2.51
N LYS A 68 -13.07 -8.22 3.62
CA LYS A 68 -13.09 -7.13 4.60
C LYS A 68 -11.97 -6.10 4.42
N LYS A 69 -10.99 -6.34 3.53
CA LYS A 69 -9.82 -5.47 3.31
C LYS A 69 -9.13 -5.05 4.61
N GLN A 70 -9.02 -5.99 5.56
CA GLN A 70 -8.45 -5.75 6.87
C GLN A 70 -6.93 -5.64 6.76
N ASP A 71 -6.42 -4.44 6.97
CA ASP A 71 -4.99 -4.14 7.06
C ASP A 71 -4.66 -3.64 8.46
N TYR A 72 -4.08 -4.53 9.28
CA TYR A 72 -3.73 -4.20 10.66
C TYR A 72 -2.58 -3.20 10.73
N THR A 73 -2.72 -2.22 11.62
CA THR A 73 -1.76 -1.12 11.74
C THR A 73 -0.45 -1.57 12.37
N PRO A 74 0.71 -1.41 11.70
CA PRO A 74 2.02 -1.68 12.30
C PRO A 74 2.29 -0.78 13.51
N VAL A 75 3.02 -1.30 14.51
CA VAL A 75 3.30 -0.60 15.77
C VAL A 75 3.96 0.77 15.53
N SER A 76 4.97 0.84 14.65
CA SER A 76 5.66 2.11 14.36
C SER A 76 4.73 3.17 13.75
N LEU A 77 3.82 2.75 12.89
CA LEU A 77 2.84 3.64 12.28
C LEU A 77 1.78 4.09 13.29
N ALA A 78 1.34 3.18 14.17
CA ALA A 78 0.43 3.51 15.26
C ALA A 78 1.06 4.50 16.25
N LYS A 79 2.35 4.34 16.57
CA LYS A 79 3.14 5.31 17.36
C LYS A 79 3.16 6.68 16.69
N LEU A 80 3.47 6.74 15.39
CA LEU A 80 3.52 7.98 14.64
C LEU A 80 2.16 8.71 14.69
N VAL A 81 1.05 8.01 14.42
CA VAL A 81 -0.31 8.57 14.51
C VAL A 81 -0.61 9.08 15.92
N SER A 82 -0.19 8.35 16.95
CA SER A 82 -0.38 8.73 18.34
C SER A 82 0.28 10.07 18.65
N PHE A 83 1.52 10.31 18.18
CA PHE A 83 2.23 11.57 18.39
C PHE A 83 1.65 12.69 17.52
N LEU A 84 1.33 12.44 16.24
CA LEU A 84 0.75 13.43 15.33
C LEU A 84 -0.62 13.94 15.80
N SER A 85 -1.40 13.08 16.44
CA SER A 85 -2.70 13.45 17.00
C SER A 85 -2.62 14.05 18.41
N TYR A 86 -1.47 13.99 19.06
CA TYR A 86 -1.30 14.40 20.45
C TYR A 86 -1.80 15.82 20.77
N MET A 87 -2.42 15.95 21.93
CA MET A 87 -2.90 17.21 22.49
C MET A 87 -2.69 17.21 24.01
N PRO A 88 -2.03 18.24 24.58
CA PRO A 88 -1.66 18.24 26.02
C PRO A 88 -2.82 18.07 26.99
N SER A 89 -4.04 18.47 26.60
CA SER A 89 -5.24 18.41 27.44
C SER A 89 -6.18 17.26 27.08
N GLU A 90 -5.77 16.33 26.22
CA GLU A 90 -6.63 15.23 25.82
C GLU A 90 -7.00 14.30 26.96
N LYS A 91 -8.26 13.93 27.05
CA LYS A 91 -8.82 13.02 28.03
C LYS A 91 -9.60 11.89 27.37
N LEU A 92 -10.27 12.17 26.27
CA LEU A 92 -11.10 11.25 25.53
C LEU A 92 -10.58 11.13 24.09
N VAL A 93 -10.26 9.92 23.66
CA VAL A 93 -9.80 9.59 22.32
C VAL A 93 -10.87 8.77 21.60
N TYR A 94 -11.12 9.13 20.36
CA TYR A 94 -12.02 8.42 19.46
C TYR A 94 -11.19 7.63 18.44
N ASP A 95 -11.38 6.30 18.40
CA ASP A 95 -10.73 5.40 17.42
C ASP A 95 -11.82 4.74 16.56
N CYS A 96 -12.02 5.30 15.37
CA CYS A 96 -12.97 4.72 14.43
C CYS A 96 -12.26 3.72 13.51
N CYS A 97 -12.84 2.53 13.30
CA CYS A 97 -12.20 1.38 12.66
C CYS A 97 -11.00 0.86 13.48
N CYS A 98 -11.21 0.70 14.79
CA CYS A 98 -10.13 0.45 15.74
C CYS A 98 -9.49 -0.95 15.62
N GLY A 99 -10.13 -1.90 14.95
CA GLY A 99 -9.64 -3.28 14.87
C GLY A 99 -9.43 -3.87 16.25
N SER A 100 -8.29 -4.50 16.48
CA SER A 100 -7.87 -5.03 17.79
C SER A 100 -7.36 -3.97 18.78
N GLY A 101 -7.32 -2.68 18.36
CA GLY A 101 -6.92 -1.56 19.20
C GLY A 101 -5.47 -1.10 19.02
N ALA A 102 -4.85 -1.31 17.86
CA ALA A 102 -3.45 -0.95 17.65
C ALA A 102 -3.17 0.55 17.89
N LEU A 103 -4.01 1.45 17.37
CA LEU A 103 -3.90 2.89 17.61
C LEU A 103 -4.24 3.25 19.05
N THR A 104 -5.30 2.66 19.59
CA THR A 104 -5.73 2.80 20.99
C THR A 104 -4.61 2.44 21.97
N ILE A 105 -3.92 1.31 21.75
CA ILE A 105 -2.78 0.88 22.59
C ILE A 105 -1.65 1.90 22.57
N GLN A 106 -1.29 2.42 21.38
CA GLN A 106 -0.20 3.40 21.30
C GLN A 106 -0.57 4.75 21.90
N LYS A 107 -1.84 5.16 21.84
CA LYS A 107 -2.35 6.34 22.58
C LYS A 107 -2.29 6.10 24.10
N TRP A 108 -2.71 4.93 24.57
CA TRP A 108 -2.58 4.53 25.96
C TRP A 108 -1.12 4.56 26.44
N CYS A 109 -0.16 4.16 25.61
CA CYS A 109 1.27 4.24 25.94
C CYS A 109 1.74 5.68 26.19
N THR A 110 1.12 6.69 25.55
CA THR A 110 1.47 8.10 25.80
C THR A 110 0.84 8.64 27.08
N ASN A 111 -0.34 8.18 27.44
CA ASN A 111 -1.04 8.56 28.66
C ASN A 111 -2.02 7.45 29.08
N PRO A 112 -1.70 6.69 30.16
CA PRO A 112 -2.54 5.60 30.65
C PRO A 112 -3.90 6.03 31.23
N ASP A 113 -4.11 7.32 31.46
CA ASP A 113 -5.37 7.84 32.02
C ASP A 113 -6.38 8.29 30.97
N LEU A 114 -6.04 8.12 29.68
CA LEU A 114 -6.98 8.36 28.59
C LEU A 114 -8.16 7.41 28.64
N LYS A 115 -9.33 7.94 28.28
CA LYS A 115 -10.54 7.17 27.99
C LYS A 115 -10.73 7.06 26.49
N PHE A 116 -11.41 6.02 26.07
CA PHE A 116 -11.56 5.74 24.63
C PHE A 116 -13.01 5.48 24.25
N VAL A 117 -13.34 5.87 23.01
CA VAL A 117 -14.50 5.39 22.28
C VAL A 117 -13.98 4.69 21.04
N CYS A 118 -14.24 3.39 20.95
CA CYS A 118 -13.75 2.52 19.89
C CYS A 118 -14.93 2.01 19.05
N GLU A 119 -14.93 2.22 17.73
CA GLU A 119 -15.92 1.66 16.83
C GLU A 119 -15.26 0.64 15.89
N GLU A 120 -15.88 -0.54 15.76
CA GLU A 120 -15.39 -1.65 14.92
C GLU A 120 -16.56 -2.41 14.29
N LEU A 121 -16.44 -2.75 13.01
CA LEU A 121 -17.44 -3.51 12.28
C LEU A 121 -17.34 -5.02 12.52
N ASP A 122 -16.13 -5.56 12.57
CA ASP A 122 -15.90 -7.00 12.63
C ASP A 122 -16.14 -7.56 14.03
N GLU A 123 -17.28 -8.25 14.21
CA GLU A 123 -17.66 -8.91 15.46
C GLU A 123 -16.58 -9.88 16.00
N ARG A 124 -15.81 -10.51 15.09
CA ARG A 124 -14.76 -11.47 15.48
C ARG A 124 -13.55 -10.80 16.12
N VAL A 125 -13.34 -9.52 15.84
CA VAL A 125 -12.22 -8.76 16.42
C VAL A 125 -12.58 -8.12 17.76
N ILE A 126 -13.88 -7.88 18.03
CA ILE A 126 -14.35 -7.28 19.26
C ILE A 126 -13.83 -7.99 20.53
N PRO A 127 -13.85 -9.33 20.66
CA PRO A 127 -13.31 -10.02 21.85
C PRO A 127 -11.82 -9.73 22.05
N ILE A 128 -11.05 -9.67 20.97
CA ILE A 128 -9.62 -9.37 21.00
C ILE A 128 -9.40 -7.94 21.48
N LEU A 129 -10.14 -6.98 20.95
CA LEU A 129 -10.12 -5.58 21.39
C LEU A 129 -10.43 -5.47 22.89
N LEU A 130 -11.54 -6.04 23.33
CA LEU A 130 -11.96 -6.01 24.73
C LEU A 130 -10.88 -6.60 25.65
N PHE A 131 -10.25 -7.71 25.27
CA PHE A 131 -9.16 -8.31 26.03
C PHE A 131 -7.95 -7.37 26.12
N ASN A 132 -7.57 -6.77 25.00
CA ASN A 132 -6.49 -5.80 24.92
C ASN A 132 -6.73 -4.58 25.81
N LEU A 133 -7.96 -4.09 25.89
CA LEU A 133 -8.35 -2.98 26.76
C LEU A 133 -8.31 -3.39 28.23
N CYS A 134 -8.89 -4.56 28.57
CA CYS A 134 -8.98 -5.01 29.95
C CYS A 134 -7.63 -5.30 30.58
N ILE A 135 -6.73 -6.00 29.88
CA ILE A 135 -5.41 -6.33 30.42
C ILE A 135 -4.53 -5.10 30.67
N ARG A 136 -4.78 -4.00 29.94
CA ARG A 136 -4.10 -2.70 30.09
C ARG A 136 -4.83 -1.75 31.04
N ASN A 137 -5.91 -2.20 31.66
CA ASN A 137 -6.76 -1.40 32.54
C ASN A 137 -7.27 -0.11 31.88
N ILE A 138 -7.70 -0.19 30.63
CA ILE A 138 -8.19 0.94 29.82
C ILE A 138 -9.70 1.08 30.01
N GLU A 139 -10.17 2.28 30.30
CA GLU A 139 -11.59 2.64 30.31
C GLU A 139 -12.02 3.02 28.90
N ALA A 140 -13.01 2.31 28.34
CA ALA A 140 -13.49 2.55 27.00
C ALA A 140 -14.96 2.17 26.78
N THR A 141 -15.63 2.87 25.87
CA THR A 141 -16.87 2.44 25.23
C THR A 141 -16.52 1.81 23.90
N VAL A 142 -16.88 0.54 23.71
CA VAL A 142 -16.63 -0.22 22.47
C VAL A 142 -17.98 -0.45 21.79
N ILE A 143 -18.08 -0.04 20.54
CA ILE A 143 -19.30 -0.15 19.74
C ILE A 143 -19.02 -0.98 18.50
N ASN A 144 -19.68 -2.13 18.42
CA ASN A 144 -19.70 -2.93 17.20
C ASN A 144 -20.69 -2.30 16.23
N LYS A 145 -20.18 -1.65 15.20
CA LYS A 145 -20.94 -0.77 14.31
C LYS A 145 -20.38 -0.71 12.91
N ASP A 146 -21.27 -0.70 11.94
CA ASP A 146 -20.92 -0.22 10.60
C ASP A 146 -20.99 1.32 10.56
N ILE A 147 -19.83 1.93 10.47
CA ILE A 147 -19.70 3.41 10.45
C ILE A 147 -20.42 4.01 9.25
N LEU A 148 -20.33 3.39 8.08
CA LEU A 148 -20.84 3.94 6.83
C LEU A 148 -22.37 3.86 6.73
N SER A 149 -22.99 2.81 7.25
CA SER A 149 -24.46 2.68 7.34
C SER A 149 -25.02 3.30 8.62
N GLY A 150 -24.21 3.40 9.67
CA GLY A 150 -24.64 3.85 11.00
C GLY A 150 -25.26 2.75 11.87
N ASN A 151 -25.36 1.51 11.39
CA ASN A 151 -25.97 0.39 12.10
C ASN A 151 -25.12 -0.07 13.29
N ILE A 152 -25.72 -0.08 14.49
CA ILE A 152 -25.08 -0.58 15.73
C ILE A 152 -25.59 -2.01 15.96
N ILE A 153 -24.63 -2.93 16.18
CA ILE A 153 -24.93 -4.35 16.44
C ILE A 153 -24.88 -4.58 17.95
N HIS A 154 -23.75 -4.24 18.59
CA HIS A 154 -23.52 -4.42 20.03
C HIS A 154 -22.75 -3.25 20.60
N SER A 155 -22.80 -3.08 21.93
CA SER A 155 -21.92 -2.18 22.65
C SER A 155 -21.41 -2.82 23.94
N TYR A 156 -20.24 -2.40 24.38
CA TYR A 156 -19.57 -2.86 25.58
C TYR A 156 -18.88 -1.68 26.24
N ASN A 157 -18.75 -1.71 27.59
CA ASN A 157 -17.96 -0.79 28.35
C ASN A 157 -16.84 -1.55 29.05
N THR A 158 -15.61 -1.05 28.99
CA THR A 158 -14.54 -1.50 29.86
C THR A 158 -14.39 -0.51 31.01
N ILE A 159 -14.52 -1.00 32.22
CA ILE A 159 -14.48 -0.19 33.45
C ILE A 159 -13.16 -0.42 34.17
N LYS A 160 -12.43 0.67 34.41
CA LYS A 160 -11.12 0.65 35.07
C LYS A 160 -11.24 0.01 36.45
N GLY A 161 -10.43 -1.00 36.71
CA GLY A 161 -10.31 -1.66 38.03
C GLY A 161 -9.02 -1.26 38.71
N THR A 162 -8.64 -2.01 39.74
CA THR A 162 -7.40 -1.76 40.46
C THR A 162 -6.16 -2.15 39.65
N VAL A 163 -6.22 -3.27 38.93
CA VAL A 163 -5.11 -3.80 38.11
C VAL A 163 -5.54 -4.00 36.66
N TYR A 164 -6.71 -4.56 36.47
CA TYR A 164 -7.31 -4.88 35.17
C TYR A 164 -8.70 -4.29 35.06
N ALA A 165 -9.11 -3.89 33.86
CA ALA A 165 -10.48 -3.48 33.64
C ALA A 165 -11.43 -4.68 33.52
N SER A 166 -12.70 -4.46 33.77
CA SER A 166 -13.77 -5.44 33.58
C SER A 166 -14.70 -5.03 32.43
N VAL A 167 -15.25 -6.02 31.71
CA VAL A 167 -16.21 -5.78 30.64
C VAL A 167 -17.62 -5.76 31.19
N GLN A 168 -18.40 -4.77 30.78
CA GLN A 168 -19.85 -4.72 30.99
C GLN A 168 -20.58 -4.58 29.65
N ARG A 169 -21.72 -5.24 29.52
CA ARG A 169 -22.61 -5.07 28.40
C ARG A 169 -23.79 -4.20 28.82
N PRO A 170 -23.90 -2.96 28.33
CA PRO A 170 -25.03 -2.11 28.68
C PRO A 170 -26.34 -2.70 28.16
N MET A 171 -27.43 -2.45 28.88
CA MET A 171 -28.76 -2.95 28.50
C MET A 171 -29.25 -2.29 27.18
N PHE A 172 -28.84 -1.05 26.95
CA PHE A 172 -29.12 -0.29 25.73
C PHE A 172 -27.80 0.24 25.18
N PRO A 173 -27.57 0.18 23.84
CA PRO A 173 -26.41 0.79 23.22
C PRO A 173 -26.41 2.31 23.47
N GLU A 174 -25.25 2.87 23.79
CA GLU A 174 -25.07 4.31 23.83
C GLU A 174 -25.20 4.87 22.40
N THR A 175 -26.25 5.65 22.16
CA THR A 175 -26.53 6.23 20.84
C THR A 175 -25.92 7.64 20.69
N GLU A 176 -25.78 8.36 21.80
CA GLU A 176 -25.15 9.70 21.84
C GLU A 176 -23.77 9.61 22.49
N LEU A 177 -22.74 9.59 21.65
CA LEU A 177 -21.37 9.62 22.12
C LEU A 177 -20.92 11.05 22.40
N MET A 178 -20.21 11.26 23.49
CA MET A 178 -19.53 12.51 23.79
C MET A 178 -18.53 12.83 22.69
N LYS A 179 -18.35 14.11 22.39
CA LYS A 179 -17.32 14.60 21.51
C LYS A 179 -15.95 14.33 22.14
N ALA A 180 -15.09 13.64 21.43
CA ALA A 180 -13.74 13.35 21.86
C ALA A 180 -12.82 14.56 21.62
N ASP A 181 -11.74 14.64 22.40
CA ASP A 181 -10.70 15.65 22.22
C ASP A 181 -9.90 15.37 20.93
N VAL A 182 -9.61 14.08 20.68
CA VAL A 182 -8.76 13.62 19.58
C VAL A 182 -9.40 12.41 18.91
N GLY A 183 -9.27 12.35 17.58
CA GLY A 183 -9.62 11.18 16.78
C GLY A 183 -8.41 10.54 16.12
N VAL A 184 -8.38 9.23 16.08
CA VAL A 184 -7.41 8.43 15.32
C VAL A 184 -8.15 7.40 14.49
N SER A 185 -7.60 7.01 13.33
CA SER A 185 -8.18 5.93 12.56
C SER A 185 -7.23 5.37 11.51
N ASN A 186 -7.37 4.07 11.25
CA ASN A 186 -6.85 3.40 10.08
C ASN A 186 -8.03 2.70 9.38
N PRO A 187 -8.87 3.44 8.63
CA PRO A 187 -10.03 2.86 7.96
C PRO A 187 -9.62 1.97 6.78
N PRO A 188 -10.48 1.04 6.36
CA PRO A 188 -10.23 0.22 5.18
C PRO A 188 -10.11 1.08 3.91
N PHE A 189 -9.10 0.75 3.06
CA PHE A 189 -8.77 1.56 1.90
C PHE A 189 -9.68 1.26 0.70
N ASN A 190 -10.10 2.33 0.00
CA ASN A 190 -10.80 2.25 -1.29
C ASN A 190 -12.06 1.37 -1.30
N LEU A 191 -12.86 1.41 -0.24
CA LEU A 191 -14.16 0.76 -0.23
C LEU A 191 -15.09 1.41 -1.27
N ARG A 192 -15.93 0.58 -1.89
CA ARG A 192 -16.98 1.00 -2.83
C ARG A 192 -18.34 0.56 -2.30
N VAL A 193 -18.82 1.28 -1.30
CA VAL A 193 -20.12 1.03 -0.66
C VAL A 193 -20.92 2.32 -0.53
N SER A 194 -22.23 2.19 -0.35
CA SER A 194 -23.10 3.33 -0.07
C SER A 194 -22.82 3.88 1.33
N VAL A 195 -22.86 5.20 1.48
CA VAL A 195 -22.63 5.91 2.73
C VAL A 195 -23.91 6.56 3.19
N SER A 196 -24.20 6.52 4.49
CA SER A 196 -25.38 7.16 5.08
C SER A 196 -25.36 8.68 4.89
N GLU A 197 -26.52 9.27 4.59
CA GLU A 197 -26.68 10.72 4.43
C GLU A 197 -26.28 11.52 5.70
N THR A 198 -26.38 10.90 6.88
CA THR A 198 -26.00 11.54 8.15
C THR A 198 -24.51 11.84 8.24
N ILE A 199 -23.65 11.03 7.59
CA ILE A 199 -22.21 11.26 7.55
C ILE A 199 -21.86 12.37 6.56
N LEU A 200 -22.75 12.66 5.63
CA LEU A 200 -22.52 13.50 4.45
C LEU A 200 -22.84 14.96 4.63
N LYS A 201 -23.53 15.33 5.71
CA LYS A 201 -24.03 16.71 5.91
C LYS A 201 -22.96 17.78 5.77
N ASP A 202 -21.72 17.43 6.06
CA ASP A 202 -20.58 18.35 6.10
C ASP A 202 -19.60 18.16 4.95
N LEU A 203 -19.88 17.27 3.97
CA LEU A 203 -18.99 16.99 2.84
C LEU A 203 -19.54 17.53 1.51
N PRO A 204 -18.68 17.82 0.53
CA PRO A 204 -19.11 18.07 -0.85
C PRO A 204 -19.93 16.90 -1.41
N GLN A 205 -20.83 17.17 -2.32
CA GLN A 205 -21.77 16.18 -2.89
C GLN A 205 -21.08 14.99 -3.63
N LYS A 206 -19.80 15.13 -3.99
CA LYS A 206 -18.98 14.04 -4.55
C LYS A 206 -17.87 13.70 -3.57
N TYR A 207 -17.96 12.56 -2.93
CA TYR A 207 -16.99 12.04 -1.97
C TYR A 207 -16.76 10.55 -2.22
N THR A 208 -15.61 10.08 -1.74
CA THR A 208 -15.29 8.65 -1.67
C THR A 208 -15.46 8.15 -0.24
N CYS A 209 -15.52 6.82 -0.06
CA CYS A 209 -15.55 6.24 1.28
C CYS A 209 -14.34 6.66 2.14
N ASN A 210 -13.17 6.92 1.54
CA ASN A 210 -12.01 7.41 2.28
C ASN A 210 -12.34 8.72 3.03
N PHE A 211 -12.96 9.69 2.35
CA PHE A 211 -13.35 10.95 2.98
C PHE A 211 -14.60 10.86 3.85
N ALA A 212 -15.44 9.83 3.67
CA ALA A 212 -16.53 9.55 4.60
C ALA A 212 -16.00 9.21 6.01
N PHE A 213 -14.91 8.43 6.11
CA PHE A 213 -14.25 8.17 7.38
C PHE A 213 -13.61 9.42 7.97
N VAL A 214 -13.01 10.29 7.14
CA VAL A 214 -12.49 11.60 7.57
C VAL A 214 -13.60 12.45 8.17
N ALA A 215 -14.75 12.57 7.48
CA ALA A 215 -15.90 13.33 7.96
C ALA A 215 -16.44 12.77 9.27
N HIS A 216 -16.59 11.45 9.36
CA HIS A 216 -17.08 10.78 10.56
C HIS A 216 -16.16 11.04 11.77
N CYS A 217 -14.84 10.95 11.57
CA CYS A 217 -13.87 11.27 12.61
C CYS A 217 -13.95 12.75 13.04
N LEU A 218 -14.08 13.67 12.08
CA LEU A 218 -14.26 15.12 12.35
C LEU A 218 -15.58 15.47 13.02
N GLN A 219 -16.64 14.68 12.82
CA GLN A 219 -17.89 14.89 13.56
C GLN A 219 -17.74 14.58 15.05
N ARG A 220 -16.83 13.67 15.40
CA ARG A 220 -16.60 13.19 16.76
C ARG A 220 -15.46 13.88 17.48
N SER A 221 -14.54 14.53 16.75
CA SER A 221 -13.38 15.20 17.33
C SER A 221 -13.02 16.47 16.55
N ASP A 222 -12.31 17.40 17.20
CA ASP A 222 -11.83 18.61 16.53
C ASP A 222 -10.43 18.41 15.95
N ARG A 223 -9.63 17.51 16.50
CA ARG A 223 -8.31 17.13 16.01
C ARG A 223 -8.28 15.65 15.71
N CYS A 224 -7.75 15.27 14.54
CA CYS A 224 -7.59 13.85 14.21
C CYS A 224 -6.40 13.58 13.30
N ALA A 225 -5.91 12.36 13.33
CA ALA A 225 -4.91 11.83 12.43
C ALA A 225 -5.39 10.50 11.85
N LEU A 226 -5.48 10.43 10.53
CA LEU A 226 -5.99 9.25 9.83
C LEU A 226 -4.95 8.73 8.84
N ILE A 227 -4.79 7.39 8.83
CA ILE A 227 -4.02 6.69 7.80
C ILE A 227 -4.95 6.43 6.62
N LEU A 228 -4.55 6.85 5.43
CA LEU A 228 -5.36 6.69 4.22
C LEU A 228 -4.49 6.16 3.07
N HIS A 229 -5.12 5.69 2.02
CA HIS A 229 -4.45 5.37 0.77
C HIS A 229 -3.83 6.63 0.16
N ARG A 230 -2.56 6.56 -0.28
CA ARG A 230 -1.81 7.72 -0.82
C ARG A 230 -2.53 8.42 -1.98
N GLY A 231 -3.31 7.69 -2.78
CA GLY A 231 -4.09 8.26 -3.87
C GLY A 231 -5.02 9.40 -3.46
N VAL A 232 -5.44 9.50 -2.17
CA VAL A 232 -6.28 10.60 -1.67
C VAL A 232 -5.59 11.96 -1.80
N LEU A 233 -4.25 12.00 -1.89
CA LEU A 233 -3.48 13.23 -2.02
C LEU A 233 -3.59 13.88 -3.41
N THR A 234 -3.86 13.09 -4.46
CA THR A 234 -3.79 13.55 -5.86
C THR A 234 -5.00 13.21 -6.72
N SER A 235 -5.81 12.21 -6.33
CA SER A 235 -6.96 11.73 -7.10
C SER A 235 -7.89 12.86 -7.53
N LYS A 236 -8.34 12.83 -8.77
CA LYS A 236 -9.33 13.79 -9.31
C LYS A 236 -10.70 13.64 -8.63
N GLU A 237 -11.05 12.40 -8.27
CA GLU A 237 -12.35 12.10 -7.64
C GLU A 237 -12.46 12.75 -6.26
N GLU A 238 -11.33 12.88 -5.55
CA GLU A 238 -11.28 13.38 -4.18
C GLU A 238 -10.85 14.85 -4.08
N LYS A 239 -10.65 15.52 -5.20
CA LYS A 239 -10.21 16.91 -5.28
C LYS A 239 -11.13 17.84 -4.46
N GLU A 240 -12.44 17.72 -4.62
CA GLU A 240 -13.41 18.58 -3.92
C GLU A 240 -13.36 18.40 -2.40
N CYS A 241 -13.10 17.18 -1.92
CA CYS A 241 -12.92 16.92 -0.49
C CYS A 241 -11.64 17.58 0.05
N ARG A 242 -10.52 17.48 -0.69
CA ARG A 242 -9.27 18.18 -0.32
C ARG A 242 -9.48 19.68 -0.29
N LYS A 243 -10.08 20.24 -1.35
CA LYS A 243 -10.44 21.65 -1.44
C LYS A 243 -11.25 22.10 -0.22
N PHE A 244 -12.32 21.36 0.11
CA PHE A 244 -13.15 21.67 1.27
C PHE A 244 -12.37 21.74 2.59
N LEU A 245 -11.51 20.75 2.87
CA LEU A 245 -10.71 20.72 4.09
C LEU A 245 -9.71 21.88 4.17
N ILE A 246 -9.13 22.27 3.02
CA ILE A 246 -8.16 23.37 2.92
C ILE A 246 -8.88 24.73 3.09
N GLU A 247 -10.00 24.94 2.40
CA GLU A 247 -10.78 26.18 2.49
C GLU A 247 -11.34 26.42 3.90
N LYS A 248 -11.72 25.33 4.60
CA LYS A 248 -12.09 25.38 6.03
C LYS A 248 -10.90 25.62 6.96
N GLY A 249 -9.67 25.50 6.47
CA GLY A 249 -8.47 25.58 7.29
C GLY A 249 -8.30 24.40 8.24
N TRP A 250 -8.92 23.25 7.98
CA TRP A 250 -8.91 22.10 8.88
C TRP A 250 -7.72 21.16 8.62
N LEU A 251 -7.17 21.12 7.41
CA LEU A 251 -6.01 20.31 7.09
C LEU A 251 -4.74 20.96 7.63
N GLN A 252 -4.09 20.33 8.61
CA GLN A 252 -2.84 20.78 9.21
C GLN A 252 -1.63 20.27 8.43
N ALA A 253 -1.58 18.96 8.17
CA ALA A 253 -0.48 18.35 7.44
C ALA A 253 -0.97 17.16 6.59
N ALA A 254 -0.27 16.92 5.49
CA ALA A 254 -0.39 15.73 4.67
C ALA A 254 1.02 15.09 4.54
N ILE A 255 1.12 13.82 4.95
CA ILE A 255 2.40 13.11 5.08
C ILE A 255 2.37 11.90 4.15
N SER A 256 3.24 11.87 3.13
CA SER A 256 3.47 10.69 2.30
C SER A 256 4.34 9.70 3.04
N LEU A 257 3.93 8.43 3.07
CA LEU A 257 4.59 7.36 3.82
C LEU A 257 5.31 6.37 2.88
N PRO A 258 6.32 5.64 3.37
CA PRO A 258 6.96 4.56 2.63
C PRO A 258 5.94 3.49 2.19
N GLU A 259 6.21 2.86 1.05
CA GLU A 259 5.50 1.65 0.64
C GLU A 259 5.82 0.46 1.55
N LYS A 260 5.07 -0.64 1.43
CA LYS A 260 5.33 -1.91 2.13
C LYS A 260 5.43 -1.79 3.67
N MET A 261 4.68 -0.88 4.26
CA MET A 261 4.57 -0.80 5.72
C MET A 261 3.57 -1.83 6.28
N PHE A 262 2.53 -2.16 5.53
CA PHE A 262 1.50 -3.13 5.92
C PHE A 262 1.85 -4.53 5.44
N GLU A 263 1.47 -5.55 6.23
CA GLU A 263 1.78 -6.95 5.88
C GLU A 263 0.96 -7.46 4.71
N SER A 264 -0.30 -7.02 4.62
CA SER A 264 -1.29 -7.48 3.66
C SER A 264 -1.22 -6.78 2.31
N THR A 265 -0.69 -5.56 2.26
CA THR A 265 -0.65 -4.76 1.04
C THR A 265 0.68 -4.05 0.84
N SER A 266 1.10 -3.91 -0.41
CA SER A 266 2.21 -3.04 -0.80
C SER A 266 1.76 -1.61 -1.12
N VAL A 267 0.49 -1.30 -0.89
CA VAL A 267 -0.10 -0.01 -1.22
C VAL A 267 0.58 1.11 -0.44
N ALA A 268 0.97 2.16 -1.16
CA ALA A 268 1.47 3.38 -0.55
C ALA A 268 0.36 4.08 0.23
N THR A 269 0.67 4.52 1.44
CA THR A 269 -0.26 5.20 2.34
C THR A 269 0.19 6.61 2.66
N CYS A 270 -0.68 7.37 3.29
CA CYS A 270 -0.39 8.72 3.80
C CYS A 270 -1.09 8.93 5.15
N ILE A 271 -0.69 9.96 5.87
CA ILE A 271 -1.41 10.44 7.05
C ILE A 271 -1.93 11.83 6.76
N LEU A 272 -3.23 12.05 7.02
CA LEU A 272 -3.81 13.39 7.11
C LEU A 272 -3.95 13.76 8.58
N VAL A 273 -3.36 14.90 8.94
CA VAL A 273 -3.52 15.52 10.26
C VAL A 273 -4.46 16.71 10.13
N LEU A 274 -5.58 16.65 10.85
CA LEU A 274 -6.63 17.66 10.78
C LEU A 274 -6.84 18.29 12.15
N ASP A 275 -7.13 19.60 12.17
CA ASP A 275 -7.47 20.34 13.39
C ASP A 275 -8.44 21.48 13.06
N LYS A 276 -9.68 21.40 13.52
CA LYS A 276 -10.70 22.44 13.32
C LYS A 276 -10.40 23.74 14.04
N ARG A 277 -9.50 23.73 15.03
CA ARG A 277 -9.10 24.91 15.81
C ARG A 277 -7.97 25.70 15.14
N LYS A 278 -7.38 25.14 14.08
CA LYS A 278 -6.33 25.78 13.30
C LYS A 278 -6.84 27.11 12.71
N LYS A 279 -6.01 28.14 12.76
CA LYS A 279 -6.37 29.48 12.28
C LYS A 279 -5.85 29.79 10.88
N SER A 280 -4.70 29.20 10.49
CA SER A 280 -4.12 29.34 9.15
C SER A 280 -4.77 28.36 8.18
N LYS A 281 -4.83 28.71 6.90
CA LYS A 281 -5.25 27.80 5.82
C LYS A 281 -4.09 27.10 5.14
N ASP A 282 -2.84 27.48 5.48
CA ASP A 282 -1.66 26.83 4.94
C ASP A 282 -1.58 25.37 5.38
N VAL A 283 -1.02 24.51 4.55
CA VAL A 283 -0.89 23.09 4.83
C VAL A 283 0.59 22.71 4.82
N MET A 284 1.02 21.94 5.81
CA MET A 284 2.36 21.33 5.80
C MET A 284 2.33 20.08 4.95
N LEU A 285 3.06 20.06 3.84
CA LEU A 285 3.27 18.86 3.03
C LEU A 285 4.58 18.21 3.42
N ILE A 286 4.56 16.89 3.67
CA ILE A 286 5.71 16.14 4.16
C ILE A 286 5.93 14.90 3.31
N ASN A 287 7.17 14.69 2.87
CA ASN A 287 7.61 13.46 2.23
C ASN A 287 8.47 12.64 3.21
N ALA A 288 7.89 11.58 3.75
CA ALA A 288 8.58 10.63 4.62
C ALA A 288 8.90 9.29 3.91
N GLU A 289 8.77 9.21 2.58
CA GLU A 289 8.89 7.95 1.82
C GLU A 289 10.26 7.28 1.98
N GLU A 290 11.32 8.07 2.09
CA GLU A 290 12.68 7.58 2.29
C GLU A 290 13.12 7.53 3.77
N MET A 291 12.31 8.06 4.69
CA MET A 291 12.57 8.02 6.14
C MET A 291 12.10 6.67 6.69
N LYS A 292 12.83 5.59 6.38
CA LYS A 292 12.41 4.22 6.71
C LYS A 292 13.57 3.37 7.21
N SER A 293 13.22 2.40 8.04
CA SER A 293 14.03 1.25 8.41
C SER A 293 13.38 -0.02 7.84
N VAL A 294 14.11 -1.12 7.78
CA VAL A 294 13.60 -2.40 7.27
C VAL A 294 13.54 -3.41 8.40
N GLU A 295 12.40 -4.08 8.52
CA GLU A 295 12.17 -5.18 9.46
C GLU A 295 11.83 -6.46 8.68
N VAL A 296 12.42 -7.58 9.06
CA VAL A 296 12.12 -8.89 8.49
C VAL A 296 11.12 -9.61 9.38
N ARG A 297 9.96 -9.96 8.84
CA ARG A 297 8.91 -10.70 9.58
C ARG A 297 8.57 -12.01 8.91
N GLU A 298 8.16 -12.97 9.73
CA GLU A 298 7.61 -14.24 9.23
C GLU A 298 6.19 -14.05 8.72
N GLN A 299 5.92 -14.61 7.55
CA GLN A 299 4.62 -14.62 6.91
C GLN A 299 4.21 -16.05 6.59
N ARG A 300 2.89 -16.31 6.62
CA ARG A 300 2.31 -17.58 6.19
C ARG A 300 1.76 -17.44 4.77
N GLY A 301 2.09 -18.39 3.89
CA GLY A 301 1.59 -18.39 2.52
C GLY A 301 0.08 -18.59 2.47
N GLU A 302 -0.58 -17.79 1.62
CA GLU A 302 -1.98 -17.96 1.24
C GLU A 302 -2.03 -18.69 -0.11
N GLY A 303 -2.96 -19.62 -0.30
CA GLY A 303 -3.19 -20.25 -1.59
C GLY A 303 -3.38 -21.77 -1.51
N ASP A 304 -3.39 -22.43 -2.67
CA ASP A 304 -3.65 -23.85 -2.81
C ASP A 304 -2.84 -24.71 -1.85
N ALA A 305 -3.35 -25.91 -1.53
CA ALA A 305 -2.88 -26.81 -0.47
C ALA A 305 -1.35 -27.01 -0.34
N SER A 306 -0.59 -26.80 -1.40
CA SER A 306 0.88 -26.89 -1.41
C SER A 306 1.59 -25.67 -0.77
N HIS A 307 0.92 -24.51 -0.67
CA HIS A 307 1.49 -23.26 -0.14
C HIS A 307 0.91 -22.86 1.21
N TYR A 308 -0.21 -23.43 1.61
CA TYR A 308 -1.01 -23.05 2.77
C TYR A 308 -0.27 -23.09 4.13
N ASN A 309 0.82 -23.82 4.26
CA ASN A 309 1.60 -23.92 5.49
C ASN A 309 3.06 -23.48 5.34
N ARG A 310 3.42 -22.84 4.24
CA ARG A 310 4.79 -22.39 4.02
C ARG A 310 5.03 -21.09 4.76
N ILE A 311 5.93 -21.13 5.74
CA ILE A 311 6.44 -19.92 6.41
C ILE A 311 7.60 -19.38 5.58
N TYR A 312 7.58 -18.10 5.27
CA TYR A 312 8.65 -17.38 4.59
C TYR A 312 8.94 -16.05 5.28
N LYS A 313 10.13 -15.54 5.09
CA LYS A 313 10.53 -14.23 5.61
C LYS A 313 10.28 -13.17 4.54
N LYS A 314 9.68 -12.06 4.94
CA LYS A 314 9.39 -10.91 4.07
C LYS A 314 9.86 -9.63 4.74
N GLU A 315 10.43 -8.72 3.94
CA GLU A 315 10.87 -7.41 4.38
C GLU A 315 9.71 -6.43 4.35
N PHE A 316 9.60 -5.64 5.42
CA PHE A 316 8.64 -4.56 5.59
C PHE A 316 9.36 -3.28 5.97
N ASN A 317 8.85 -2.15 5.49
CA ASN A 317 9.30 -0.86 5.95
C ASN A 317 8.66 -0.55 7.32
N THR A 318 9.45 0.07 8.17
CA THR A 318 9.04 0.49 9.52
C THR A 318 9.72 1.82 9.86
N PHE A 319 9.34 2.43 10.97
CA PHE A 319 10.01 3.61 11.50
C PHE A 319 10.73 3.29 12.81
N SER A 320 11.94 3.81 12.98
CA SER A 320 12.58 3.91 14.29
C SER A 320 11.96 5.05 15.10
N ASP A 321 12.22 5.08 16.41
CA ASP A 321 11.72 6.15 17.28
C ASP A 321 12.33 7.52 16.90
N GLU A 322 13.57 7.56 16.40
CA GLU A 322 14.22 8.76 15.87
C GLU A 322 13.55 9.26 14.59
N GLN A 323 13.19 8.35 13.68
CA GLN A 323 12.46 8.69 12.45
C GLN A 323 11.06 9.22 12.77
N ILE A 324 10.37 8.62 13.74
CA ILE A 324 9.07 9.12 14.21
C ILE A 324 9.21 10.53 14.76
N ALA A 325 10.21 10.79 15.61
CA ALA A 325 10.46 12.11 16.17
C ALA A 325 10.77 13.14 15.07
N ALA A 326 11.61 12.78 14.10
CA ALA A 326 11.93 13.62 12.96
C ALA A 326 10.70 13.96 12.12
N ILE A 327 9.83 13.00 11.79
CA ILE A 327 8.59 13.23 11.06
C ILE A 327 7.66 14.18 11.84
N CYS A 328 7.56 14.01 13.16
CA CYS A 328 6.77 14.92 13.99
C CYS A 328 7.33 16.34 13.98
N GLU A 329 8.66 16.52 14.00
CA GLU A 329 9.30 17.84 13.89
C GLU A 329 9.00 18.52 12.55
N LEU A 330 8.98 17.75 11.44
CA LEU A 330 8.63 18.27 10.11
C LEU A 330 7.20 18.82 10.02
N THR A 331 6.28 18.45 10.94
CA THR A 331 4.94 19.08 10.97
C THR A 331 4.96 20.52 11.49
N ILE A 332 6.03 20.91 12.14
CA ILE A 332 6.21 22.23 12.79
C ILE A 332 7.18 23.08 11.99
N LYS A 333 8.32 22.49 11.58
CA LYS A 333 9.44 23.18 10.93
C LYS A 333 9.60 22.68 9.50
N GLU A 334 9.81 23.60 8.58
CA GLU A 334 10.15 23.28 7.19
C GLU A 334 11.59 22.77 7.10
N GLN A 335 11.78 21.78 6.23
CA GLN A 335 13.09 21.27 5.87
C GLN A 335 13.10 20.98 4.38
N ASP A 336 14.05 21.59 3.67
CA ASP A 336 14.23 21.42 2.22
C ASP A 336 14.17 19.94 1.81
N SER A 337 13.49 19.67 0.72
CA SER A 337 13.20 18.34 0.15
C SER A 337 12.22 17.46 0.97
N PHE A 338 12.08 17.64 2.28
CA PHE A 338 11.24 16.79 3.14
C PHE A 338 9.93 17.43 3.56
N SER A 339 9.90 18.73 3.87
CA SER A 339 8.68 19.40 4.28
C SER A 339 8.63 20.85 3.82
N LYS A 340 7.43 21.28 3.38
CA LYS A 340 7.16 22.66 2.98
C LYS A 340 5.75 23.05 3.38
N ARG A 341 5.61 24.27 3.90
CA ARG A 341 4.32 24.88 4.21
C ARG A 341 3.80 25.59 2.96
N ILE A 342 2.65 25.13 2.47
CA ILE A 342 2.07 25.63 1.23
C ILE A 342 0.83 26.45 1.53
N SER A 343 0.73 27.64 0.95
CA SER A 343 -0.43 28.50 1.09
C SER A 343 -1.67 27.94 0.38
N GLN A 344 -2.86 28.40 0.77
CA GLN A 344 -4.10 28.01 0.09
C GLN A 344 -4.06 28.37 -1.39
N GLU A 345 -3.54 29.55 -1.74
CA GLU A 345 -3.46 30.08 -3.11
C GLU A 345 -2.54 29.19 -3.98
N GLU A 346 -1.39 28.79 -3.44
CA GLU A 346 -0.45 27.90 -4.13
C GLU A 346 -1.04 26.50 -4.30
N LEU A 347 -1.75 25.97 -3.29
CA LEU A 347 -2.48 24.70 -3.40
C LEU A 347 -3.57 24.76 -4.48
N GLU A 348 -4.29 25.87 -4.60
CA GLU A 348 -5.31 26.06 -5.63
C GLU A 348 -4.71 26.06 -7.03
N GLN A 349 -3.60 26.76 -7.25
CA GLN A 349 -2.87 26.81 -8.53
C GLN A 349 -2.44 25.40 -8.97
N HIS A 350 -2.04 24.55 -8.03
CA HIS A 350 -1.67 23.15 -8.28
C HIS A 350 -2.85 22.17 -8.15
N GLY A 351 -4.09 22.63 -8.24
CA GLY A 351 -5.29 21.79 -8.25
C GLY A 351 -5.54 21.03 -6.96
N TYR A 352 -5.10 21.58 -5.82
CA TYR A 352 -5.18 20.96 -4.49
C TYR A 352 -4.43 19.62 -4.39
N ASN A 353 -3.31 19.50 -5.08
CA ASN A 353 -2.38 18.39 -4.95
C ASN A 353 -1.67 18.48 -3.60
N LEU A 354 -1.62 17.37 -2.85
CA LEU A 354 -1.01 17.31 -1.51
C LEU A 354 0.32 16.54 -1.47
N ILE A 355 0.92 16.26 -2.63
CA ILE A 355 2.29 15.74 -2.71
C ILE A 355 3.24 16.92 -2.82
N ILE A 356 4.33 16.90 -2.06
CA ILE A 356 5.27 18.04 -1.96
C ILE A 356 6.03 18.31 -3.28
N GLY A 357 6.30 17.29 -4.11
CA GLY A 357 7.15 17.40 -5.30
C GLY A 357 6.89 18.62 -6.18
N PRO A 358 5.64 18.92 -6.59
CA PRO A 358 5.32 20.10 -7.42
C PRO A 358 5.62 21.47 -6.79
N TYR A 359 5.87 21.52 -5.49
CA TYR A 359 6.10 22.75 -4.72
C TYR A 359 7.57 22.97 -4.35
N LEU A 360 8.41 21.98 -4.60
CA LEU A 360 9.84 22.13 -4.38
C LEU A 360 10.48 22.85 -5.56
N PRO A 361 11.49 23.71 -5.32
CA PRO A 361 12.28 24.23 -6.41
C PRO A 361 12.92 23.04 -7.16
N ILE A 362 12.84 23.09 -8.47
CA ILE A 362 13.56 22.11 -9.29
C ILE A 362 15.03 22.50 -9.22
N GLU A 363 15.77 21.90 -8.31
CA GLU A 363 17.23 22.00 -8.32
C GLU A 363 17.75 21.17 -9.48
N PHE A 364 18.13 21.86 -10.55
CA PHE A 364 18.95 21.26 -11.57
C PHE A 364 20.38 21.16 -11.00
N GLU A 365 20.72 20.07 -10.34
CA GLU A 365 22.13 19.69 -10.34
C GLU A 365 22.53 19.65 -11.81
N GLY A 366 23.48 20.48 -12.19
CA GLY A 366 23.98 20.56 -13.55
C GLY A 366 24.70 19.26 -13.94
N THR A 367 23.94 18.17 -14.03
CA THR A 367 24.37 16.94 -14.65
C THR A 367 24.67 17.32 -16.09
N VAL A 368 25.93 17.26 -16.47
CA VAL A 368 26.38 17.42 -17.84
C VAL A 368 25.76 16.25 -18.62
N HIS A 369 24.58 16.50 -19.18
CA HIS A 369 23.92 15.53 -20.04
C HIS A 369 24.73 15.39 -21.33
N ARG A 370 24.77 14.18 -21.86
CA ARG A 370 25.32 13.93 -23.19
C ARG A 370 24.54 14.74 -24.22
N ASP A 371 25.20 15.10 -25.31
CA ASP A 371 24.54 15.74 -26.44
C ASP A 371 23.38 14.86 -26.98
N PHE A 372 22.24 15.49 -27.24
CA PHE A 372 21.03 14.80 -27.71
C PHE A 372 21.26 14.00 -28.99
N ASN A 373 22.04 14.57 -29.93
CA ASN A 373 22.35 13.88 -31.17
C ASN A 373 23.18 12.61 -30.92
N ALA A 374 24.08 12.63 -29.92
CA ALA A 374 24.82 11.46 -29.52
C ALA A 374 23.92 10.37 -28.91
N ILE A 375 22.96 10.75 -28.04
CA ILE A 375 22.00 9.81 -27.45
C ILE A 375 21.09 9.23 -28.55
N ILE A 376 20.56 10.06 -29.44
CA ILE A 376 19.70 9.63 -30.55
C ILE A 376 20.48 8.72 -31.50
N SER A 377 21.75 9.02 -31.79
CA SER A 377 22.60 8.17 -32.61
C SER A 377 22.80 6.79 -32.00
N ASP A 378 23.01 6.71 -30.68
CA ASP A 378 23.10 5.42 -29.97
C ASP A 378 21.79 4.65 -30.00
N ILE A 379 20.65 5.31 -29.79
CA ILE A 379 19.32 4.70 -29.91
C ILE A 379 19.13 4.11 -31.30
N ASN A 380 19.44 4.88 -32.35
CA ASN A 380 19.32 4.43 -33.73
C ASN A 380 20.27 3.25 -34.05
N ARG A 381 21.47 3.23 -33.44
CA ARG A 381 22.39 2.09 -33.57
C ARG A 381 21.79 0.83 -32.96
N ILE A 382 21.28 0.92 -31.73
CA ILE A 382 20.67 -0.22 -31.03
C ILE A 382 19.43 -0.74 -31.76
N ILE A 383 18.59 0.16 -32.27
CA ILE A 383 17.41 -0.22 -33.08
C ILE A 383 17.85 -1.00 -34.32
N ARG A 384 18.90 -0.54 -35.01
CA ARG A 384 19.44 -1.23 -36.20
C ARG A 384 19.99 -2.61 -35.83
N GLU A 385 20.82 -2.73 -34.79
CA GLU A 385 21.38 -3.99 -34.31
C GLU A 385 20.25 -4.98 -33.92
N ARG A 386 19.23 -4.52 -33.19
CA ARG A 386 18.07 -5.31 -32.83
C ARG A 386 17.30 -5.81 -34.06
N ASN A 387 17.08 -4.94 -35.02
CA ASN A 387 16.37 -5.29 -36.26
C ASN A 387 17.17 -6.30 -37.08
N VAL A 388 18.50 -6.15 -37.19
CA VAL A 388 19.38 -7.13 -37.85
C VAL A 388 19.23 -8.49 -37.21
N ILE A 389 19.26 -8.59 -35.86
CA ILE A 389 19.08 -9.86 -35.16
C ILE A 389 17.70 -10.46 -35.46
N LYS A 390 16.63 -9.66 -35.37
CA LYS A 390 15.26 -10.14 -35.63
C LYS A 390 15.12 -10.69 -37.06
N VAL A 391 15.62 -9.96 -38.03
CA VAL A 391 15.51 -10.37 -39.43
C VAL A 391 16.42 -11.59 -39.73
N THR A 392 17.61 -11.65 -39.10
CA THR A 392 18.48 -12.82 -39.20
C THR A 392 17.80 -14.08 -38.67
N VAL A 393 17.19 -14.00 -37.49
CA VAL A 393 16.42 -15.11 -36.91
C VAL A 393 15.30 -15.54 -37.86
N ASN A 394 14.52 -14.57 -38.37
CA ASN A 394 13.44 -14.86 -39.29
C ASN A 394 13.94 -15.47 -40.62
N LYS A 395 15.07 -14.98 -41.15
CA LYS A 395 15.68 -15.50 -42.37
C LYS A 395 16.10 -16.96 -42.21
N VAL A 396 16.80 -17.29 -41.11
CA VAL A 396 17.22 -18.67 -40.84
C VAL A 396 16.02 -19.61 -40.72
N TRP A 397 14.97 -19.18 -40.03
CA TRP A 397 13.73 -19.94 -39.93
C TRP A 397 13.09 -20.13 -41.30
N ALA A 398 12.94 -19.05 -42.08
CA ALA A 398 12.35 -19.12 -43.40
C ALA A 398 13.13 -20.05 -44.34
N GLU A 399 14.47 -20.01 -44.33
CA GLU A 399 15.32 -20.94 -45.11
C GLU A 399 15.10 -22.38 -44.71
N LYS A 400 15.07 -22.66 -43.38
CA LYS A 400 14.84 -24.03 -42.86
C LYS A 400 13.46 -24.57 -43.15
N LEU A 401 12.46 -23.70 -43.17
CA LEU A 401 11.07 -24.02 -43.41
C LEU A 401 10.69 -23.96 -44.91
N GLY A 402 11.62 -23.62 -45.78
CA GLY A 402 11.35 -23.44 -47.23
C GLY A 402 10.51 -22.22 -47.57
N LEU A 403 10.51 -21.16 -46.70
CA LEU A 403 9.69 -19.97 -46.86
C LEU A 403 10.54 -18.76 -47.28
N THR A 404 11.53 -18.97 -48.17
CA THR A 404 12.52 -17.95 -48.54
C THR A 404 11.92 -16.73 -49.26
N GLU A 405 10.71 -16.81 -49.83
CA GLU A 405 10.03 -15.71 -50.46
C GLU A 405 9.44 -14.66 -49.48
N VAL A 406 9.37 -15.01 -48.20
CA VAL A 406 8.70 -14.15 -47.19
C VAL A 406 9.62 -13.07 -46.65
N ILE A 407 10.96 -13.25 -46.76
CA ILE A 407 11.94 -12.31 -46.19
C ILE A 407 12.69 -11.62 -47.33
N ARG A 408 12.42 -10.32 -47.50
CA ARG A 408 13.18 -9.49 -48.40
C ARG A 408 14.37 -8.86 -47.70
N ASP A 409 15.53 -8.96 -48.36
CA ASP A 409 16.79 -8.26 -48.11
C ASP A 409 17.06 -7.68 -46.70
N CYS A 410 17.83 -8.42 -45.95
CA CYS A 410 18.54 -7.90 -44.81
C CYS A 410 20.00 -8.37 -44.84
N GLU A 411 20.93 -7.47 -44.65
CA GLU A 411 22.34 -7.80 -44.39
C GLU A 411 22.41 -8.42 -42.99
N ALA A 412 22.29 -9.72 -42.91
CA ALA A 412 22.43 -10.46 -41.66
C ALA A 412 23.92 -10.68 -41.36
N SER A 413 24.28 -10.65 -40.09
CA SER A 413 25.60 -11.13 -39.66
C SER A 413 25.77 -12.59 -40.08
N ASN A 414 26.71 -12.87 -40.96
CA ASN A 414 27.01 -14.22 -41.47
C ASN A 414 27.32 -15.21 -40.33
N GLU A 415 27.90 -14.75 -39.25
CA GLU A 415 28.22 -15.57 -38.07
C GLU A 415 26.98 -16.04 -37.33
N ILE A 416 25.97 -15.18 -37.15
CA ILE A 416 24.70 -15.53 -36.49
C ILE A 416 23.94 -16.52 -37.38
N VAL A 417 23.86 -16.29 -38.67
CA VAL A 417 23.22 -17.22 -39.63
C VAL A 417 23.91 -18.58 -39.62
N LYS A 418 25.23 -18.58 -39.61
CA LYS A 418 26.01 -19.85 -39.57
C LYS A 418 25.74 -20.62 -38.27
N ALA A 419 25.83 -19.98 -37.11
CA ALA A 419 25.58 -20.61 -35.82
C ALA A 419 24.14 -21.17 -35.70
N MET A 420 23.15 -20.46 -36.22
CA MET A 420 21.77 -20.94 -36.25
C MET A 420 21.58 -22.12 -37.20
N ASN A 421 22.18 -22.06 -38.38
CA ASN A 421 22.11 -23.13 -39.34
C ASN A 421 22.78 -24.45 -38.84
N GLU A 422 23.90 -24.33 -38.14
CA GLU A 422 24.57 -25.46 -37.51
C GLU A 422 23.68 -26.10 -36.41
N SER A 423 23.04 -25.27 -35.58
CA SER A 423 22.13 -25.72 -34.52
C SER A 423 20.85 -26.38 -35.07
N LEU A 424 20.38 -25.91 -36.25
CA LEU A 424 19.18 -26.43 -36.91
C LEU A 424 19.46 -27.57 -37.92
N ALA A 425 20.73 -27.93 -38.15
CA ALA A 425 21.11 -28.96 -39.10
C ALA A 425 20.56 -30.37 -38.78
N SER A 426 20.25 -30.64 -37.51
CA SER A 426 19.67 -31.92 -37.06
C SER A 426 18.17 -32.06 -37.36
N PHE A 427 17.51 -31.02 -37.83
CA PHE A 427 16.08 -31.06 -38.11
C PHE A 427 15.78 -31.64 -39.47
N LYS A 428 15.13 -32.78 -39.46
CA LYS A 428 14.56 -33.41 -40.66
C LYS A 428 13.11 -33.76 -40.31
N ASN A 429 12.15 -33.35 -41.09
CA ASN A 429 10.73 -33.67 -40.96
C ASN A 429 9.91 -32.78 -40.01
N TYR A 430 9.49 -31.65 -40.51
CA TYR A 430 8.41 -30.83 -39.91
C TYR A 430 7.49 -30.31 -41.00
N GLU A 431 6.25 -30.15 -40.64
CA GLU A 431 5.21 -29.58 -41.51
C GLU A 431 4.87 -28.13 -41.08
N VAL A 432 4.89 -27.19 -42.00
CA VAL A 432 4.59 -25.78 -41.70
C VAL A 432 3.26 -25.42 -42.29
N LYS A 433 2.36 -24.90 -41.50
CA LYS A 433 1.08 -24.35 -41.95
C LYS A 433 0.99 -22.86 -41.66
N GLU A 434 0.60 -22.08 -42.64
CA GLU A 434 0.31 -20.67 -42.50
C GLU A 434 -1.04 -20.52 -41.76
N LYS A 435 -1.08 -19.79 -40.66
CA LYS A 435 -2.31 -19.45 -39.95
C LYS A 435 -2.43 -17.95 -39.81
N ILE A 436 -3.56 -17.39 -40.23
CA ILE A 436 -3.89 -15.97 -40.03
C ILE A 436 -4.55 -15.87 -38.65
N ILE A 437 -3.94 -15.09 -37.75
CA ILE A 437 -4.50 -14.77 -36.45
C ILE A 437 -5.00 -13.35 -36.48
N GLU A 438 -6.31 -13.16 -36.31
CA GLU A 438 -6.90 -11.84 -36.08
C GLU A 438 -6.50 -11.34 -34.70
N ASN A 439 -5.76 -10.24 -34.67
CA ASN A 439 -5.37 -9.61 -33.41
C ASN A 439 -6.49 -8.69 -32.93
N LYS A 440 -7.23 -9.09 -31.90
CA LYS A 440 -8.34 -8.32 -31.31
C LYS A 440 -7.91 -6.98 -30.68
N TYR A 441 -6.62 -6.75 -30.46
CA TYR A 441 -6.09 -5.56 -29.78
C TYR A 441 -5.46 -4.52 -30.72
N ILE A 442 -5.23 -4.87 -31.98
CA ILE A 442 -4.67 -3.95 -32.99
C ILE A 442 -5.58 -3.96 -34.19
N GLN A 443 -6.38 -2.91 -34.35
CA GLN A 443 -7.42 -2.80 -35.40
C GLN A 443 -6.88 -2.74 -36.84
N SER A 444 -5.57 -2.80 -37.09
CA SER A 444 -5.00 -2.53 -38.42
C SER A 444 -4.01 -3.54 -39.01
N SER A 445 -3.74 -4.69 -38.35
CA SER A 445 -2.84 -5.67 -38.96
C SER A 445 -3.22 -7.12 -38.62
N ASN A 446 -3.57 -7.85 -39.69
CA ASN A 446 -3.58 -9.31 -39.65
C ASN A 446 -2.13 -9.79 -39.58
N SER A 447 -1.71 -10.40 -38.45
CA SER A 447 -0.39 -10.99 -38.34
C SER A 447 -0.41 -12.42 -38.90
N LYS A 448 0.42 -12.68 -39.93
CA LYS A 448 0.66 -14.02 -40.39
C LYS A 448 1.56 -14.75 -39.37
N VAL A 449 1.09 -15.85 -38.87
CA VAL A 449 1.85 -16.71 -37.96
C VAL A 449 2.05 -18.06 -38.62
N PHE A 450 3.28 -18.52 -38.63
CA PHE A 450 3.61 -19.87 -39.10
C PHE A 450 3.56 -20.83 -37.89
N VAL A 451 2.73 -21.84 -37.98
CA VAL A 451 2.58 -22.86 -36.95
C VAL A 451 3.28 -24.10 -37.44
N ILE A 452 4.22 -24.58 -36.64
CA ILE A 452 4.90 -25.88 -36.88
C ILE A 452 4.03 -26.95 -36.23
N GLU A 453 3.42 -27.80 -37.03
CA GLU A 453 2.65 -28.97 -36.56
C GLU A 453 3.51 -30.23 -36.58
N ASN A 454 3.24 -31.18 -35.69
CA ASN A 454 3.94 -32.48 -35.57
C ASN A 454 5.44 -32.42 -35.24
N THR A 455 5.85 -31.41 -34.44
CA THR A 455 7.22 -31.35 -33.93
C THR A 455 7.41 -32.33 -32.79
N ASP A 456 8.45 -33.15 -32.88
CA ASP A 456 8.89 -33.98 -31.79
C ASP A 456 9.32 -33.09 -30.60
N LYS A 457 8.86 -33.43 -29.38
CA LYS A 457 9.19 -32.68 -28.16
C LYS A 457 10.71 -32.63 -27.88
N GLU A 458 11.45 -33.63 -28.29
CA GLU A 458 12.92 -33.66 -28.17
C GLU A 458 13.58 -32.60 -29.04
N ILE A 459 13.04 -32.35 -30.20
CA ILE A 459 13.52 -31.32 -31.15
C ILE A 459 13.30 -29.92 -30.57
N LEU A 460 12.09 -29.64 -30.09
CA LEU A 460 11.80 -28.35 -29.46
C LEU A 460 12.66 -28.13 -28.20
N SER A 461 12.91 -29.16 -27.39
CA SER A 461 13.74 -29.06 -26.20
C SER A 461 15.20 -28.76 -26.49
N SER A 462 15.72 -29.18 -27.65
CA SER A 462 17.11 -28.94 -28.06
C SER A 462 17.34 -27.52 -28.63
N ILE A 463 16.30 -26.91 -29.21
CA ILE A 463 16.40 -25.59 -29.85
C ILE A 463 16.00 -24.45 -28.90
N MET A 464 14.99 -24.66 -28.08
CA MET A 464 14.49 -23.62 -27.18
C MET A 464 15.61 -23.01 -26.30
N PRO A 465 16.56 -23.76 -25.73
CA PRO A 465 17.67 -23.18 -25.01
C PRO A 465 18.54 -22.24 -25.84
N PHE A 466 18.77 -22.56 -27.10
CA PHE A 466 19.57 -21.74 -28.00
C PHE A 466 18.86 -20.42 -28.33
N PHE A 467 17.57 -20.46 -28.68
CA PHE A 467 16.77 -19.25 -28.92
C PHE A 467 16.59 -18.42 -27.65
N MET A 468 16.36 -19.06 -26.52
CA MET A 468 16.24 -18.37 -25.24
C MET A 468 17.56 -17.70 -24.84
N ASN A 469 18.69 -18.32 -25.14
CA ASN A 469 19.99 -17.74 -24.87
C ASN A 469 20.27 -16.53 -25.77
N MET A 470 20.02 -16.64 -27.09
CA MET A 470 20.10 -15.52 -28.03
C MET A 470 19.16 -14.37 -27.62
N TYR A 471 17.92 -14.70 -27.29
CA TYR A 471 16.94 -13.69 -26.87
C TYR A 471 17.41 -13.00 -25.58
N LYS A 472 17.85 -13.75 -24.58
CA LYS A 472 18.33 -13.19 -23.31
C LYS A 472 19.61 -12.39 -23.46
N GLN A 473 20.59 -12.88 -24.21
CA GLN A 473 21.89 -12.24 -24.32
C GLN A 473 21.91 -11.04 -25.27
N HIS A 474 21.11 -11.05 -26.33
CA HIS A 474 21.15 -9.98 -27.34
C HIS A 474 19.89 -9.10 -27.31
N LEU A 475 18.70 -9.68 -27.49
CA LEU A 475 17.49 -8.86 -27.58
C LEU A 475 17.09 -8.25 -26.25
N TYR A 476 17.22 -9.00 -25.17
CA TYR A 476 16.93 -8.48 -23.83
C TYR A 476 17.90 -7.37 -23.41
N TYR A 477 19.20 -7.60 -23.67
CA TYR A 477 20.23 -6.58 -23.42
C TYR A 477 19.99 -5.33 -24.25
N LEU A 478 19.74 -5.45 -25.56
CA LEU A 478 19.49 -4.31 -26.44
C LEU A 478 18.21 -3.56 -26.06
N ASN A 479 17.16 -4.26 -25.64
CA ASN A 479 15.94 -3.61 -25.16
C ASN A 479 16.18 -2.83 -23.86
N ASN A 480 16.97 -3.37 -22.93
CA ASN A 480 17.31 -2.68 -21.69
C ASN A 480 18.18 -1.45 -21.96
N GLU A 481 19.13 -1.55 -22.88
CA GLU A 481 19.98 -0.43 -23.25
C GLU A 481 19.19 0.66 -23.97
N GLU A 482 18.23 0.30 -24.84
CA GLU A 482 17.31 1.25 -25.46
C GLU A 482 16.49 1.98 -24.38
N ASN A 483 15.93 1.25 -23.41
CA ASN A 483 15.16 1.85 -22.32
C ASN A 483 16.02 2.78 -21.45
N ARG A 484 17.26 2.42 -21.19
CA ARG A 484 18.23 3.26 -20.46
C ARG A 484 18.48 4.58 -21.21
N LEU A 485 18.72 4.50 -22.51
CA LEU A 485 18.97 5.68 -23.36
C LEU A 485 17.73 6.56 -23.51
N LEU A 486 16.52 5.96 -23.59
CA LEU A 486 15.27 6.70 -23.61
C LEU A 486 15.03 7.43 -22.27
N ALA A 487 15.38 6.80 -21.15
CA ALA A 487 15.33 7.45 -19.84
C ALA A 487 16.34 8.62 -19.76
N GLU A 488 17.58 8.41 -20.21
CA GLU A 488 18.60 9.46 -20.30
C GLU A 488 18.13 10.64 -21.15
N LEU A 489 17.51 10.36 -22.30
CA LEU A 489 16.93 11.40 -23.19
C LEU A 489 15.80 12.16 -22.48
N ARG A 490 14.87 11.45 -21.87
CA ARG A 490 13.78 12.05 -21.09
C ARG A 490 14.32 12.98 -20.01
N ASP A 491 15.27 12.48 -19.21
CA ASP A 491 15.79 13.20 -18.04
C ASP A 491 16.61 14.44 -18.47
N SER A 492 17.23 14.39 -19.66
CA SER A 492 17.92 15.54 -20.23
C SER A 492 16.99 16.58 -20.86
N MET A 493 15.85 16.15 -21.42
CA MET A 493 14.91 17.04 -22.08
C MET A 493 13.87 17.65 -21.14
N LEU A 494 13.46 16.90 -20.10
CA LEU A 494 12.38 17.32 -19.21
C LEU A 494 12.64 18.69 -18.56
N PRO A 495 13.83 18.99 -18.03
CA PRO A 495 14.14 20.30 -17.51
C PRO A 495 13.98 21.44 -18.53
N LEU A 496 14.45 21.21 -19.76
CA LEU A 496 14.39 22.23 -20.83
C LEU A 496 12.95 22.51 -21.28
N LEU A 497 12.10 21.46 -21.31
CA LEU A 497 10.67 21.59 -21.58
C LEU A 497 9.95 22.35 -20.46
N MET A 498 10.29 22.08 -19.20
CA MET A 498 9.66 22.73 -18.05
C MET A 498 10.06 24.20 -17.92
N ASN A 499 11.27 24.57 -18.33
CA ASN A 499 11.75 25.95 -18.30
C ASN A 499 11.31 26.75 -19.54
N GLY A 500 10.72 26.11 -20.55
CA GLY A 500 10.37 26.73 -21.81
C GLY A 500 11.56 26.94 -22.77
N ASP A 501 12.74 26.38 -22.43
CA ASP A 501 13.96 26.45 -23.28
C ASP A 501 13.85 25.52 -24.50
N LEU A 502 12.96 24.54 -24.43
CA LEU A 502 12.59 23.64 -25.53
C LEU A 502 11.08 23.67 -25.72
N MET A 503 10.63 23.96 -26.93
CA MET A 503 9.22 23.87 -27.30
C MET A 503 9.01 22.68 -28.24
N LEU A 504 8.01 21.85 -27.94
CA LEU A 504 7.56 20.82 -28.87
C LEU A 504 6.86 21.52 -30.04
N LYS A 505 7.25 21.21 -31.28
CA LYS A 505 6.47 21.64 -32.43
C LYS A 505 5.16 20.86 -32.43
N ASP A 506 4.04 21.59 -32.58
CA ASP A 506 2.76 20.94 -32.77
C ASP A 506 2.84 20.05 -34.02
N SER A 507 2.32 18.83 -33.93
CA SER A 507 2.39 17.81 -34.98
C SER A 507 1.39 18.01 -36.11
N ASP A 508 0.90 19.25 -36.32
CA ASP A 508 -0.03 19.62 -37.38
C ASP A 508 0.69 20.46 -38.45
N GLU A 509 1.64 19.82 -39.15
CA GLU A 509 2.06 20.16 -40.51
C GLU A 509 2.50 18.89 -41.28
#